data_a1462b3f9c214e177798b738c08a3ff6
#
_entry.id   a1462b3f9c214e177798b738c08a3ff6
#
_cell.length_a   1.000
_cell.length_b   1.000
_cell.length_c   1.000
_cell.angle_alpha   90.00
_cell.angle_beta   90.00
_cell.angle_gamma   90.00
#
_symmetry.space_group_name_H-M   'P 1'
#
loop_
_entity.id
_entity.type
_entity.pdbx_description
1 polymer ?
#
loop_
_entity_poly.entity_id
_entity_poly.type
_entity_poly.pdbx_seq_one_letter_code
_entity_poly.pdbx_strand_id
1 'polypeptide(L)'
;MANNARSGKEQEPCLRVIPLGGLHEIGKNTCVFEYGDDLMLVDAGLAFPSDGMHGVNVVLPDTSFLRENQKRIRGMIVTHGHEDHIGGISHHLKHFNIPVIYGPRLALSMLTGKMDEAGVSDRTTLQTVGPRDVVKVGQHFSVEFIRNTHSMADSFSLAITTPVGTIIFTGDFKF
;
A
#
# COMPACT_ATOMS: atom_id res chain seq x y z
N MET A 1 -49.21 15.39 3.80
CA MET A 1 -47.96 14.83 4.38
C MET A 1 -47.32 13.95 3.29
N ALA A 2 -46.39 14.50 2.53
CA ALA A 2 -45.70 13.80 1.43
C ALA A 2 -44.43 13.18 2.00
N ASN A 3 -44.44 11.85 2.01
CA ASN A 3 -43.33 11.03 2.47
C ASN A 3 -42.27 11.00 1.36
N ASN A 4 -41.23 11.81 1.50
CA ASN A 4 -40.12 11.88 0.54
C ASN A 4 -39.11 10.77 0.88
N ALA A 5 -39.44 9.55 0.50
CA ALA A 5 -38.49 8.45 0.53
C ALA A 5 -37.41 8.75 -0.53
N ARG A 6 -36.25 9.26 -0.10
CA ARG A 6 -35.04 9.26 -0.92
C ARG A 6 -34.70 7.81 -1.24
N SER A 7 -35.01 7.37 -2.45
CA SER A 7 -34.50 6.12 -2.98
C SER A 7 -32.98 6.24 -3.03
N GLY A 8 -32.30 5.59 -2.07
CA GLY A 8 -30.86 5.37 -2.15
C GLY A 8 -30.61 4.53 -3.41
N LYS A 9 -30.15 5.16 -4.48
CA LYS A 9 -29.50 4.42 -5.57
C LYS A 9 -28.31 3.76 -4.93
N GLU A 10 -28.31 2.43 -4.81
CA GLU A 10 -27.10 1.67 -4.57
C GLU A 10 -26.10 2.12 -5.64
N GLN A 11 -25.05 2.81 -5.24
CA GLN A 11 -23.98 3.18 -6.16
C GLN A 11 -23.37 1.87 -6.65
N GLU A 12 -23.36 1.70 -7.98
CA GLU A 12 -22.64 0.56 -8.55
C GLU A 12 -21.21 0.55 -8.00
N PRO A 13 -20.72 -0.62 -7.56
CA PRO A 13 -19.39 -0.70 -6.98
C PRO A 13 -18.37 -0.23 -8.01
N CYS A 14 -17.60 0.78 -7.67
CA CYS A 14 -16.54 1.34 -8.50
C CYS A 14 -15.17 1.11 -7.86
N LEU A 15 -14.15 0.98 -8.71
CA LEU A 15 -12.78 0.96 -8.25
C LEU A 15 -12.32 2.39 -8.00
N ARG A 16 -11.83 2.66 -6.79
CA ARG A 16 -11.18 3.93 -6.45
C ARG A 16 -9.69 3.70 -6.24
N VAL A 17 -8.89 4.56 -6.85
CA VAL A 17 -7.43 4.63 -6.64
C VAL A 17 -7.16 5.92 -5.88
N ILE A 18 -6.65 5.80 -4.67
CA ILE A 18 -6.51 6.89 -3.70
C ILE A 18 -5.04 7.02 -3.33
N PRO A 19 -4.28 7.90 -4.00
CA PRO A 19 -2.92 8.20 -3.57
C PRO A 19 -2.96 9.04 -2.29
N LEU A 20 -2.25 8.57 -1.26
CA LEU A 20 -2.11 9.28 0.02
C LEU A 20 -0.81 10.10 0.05
N GLY A 21 0.17 9.76 -0.79
CA GLY A 21 1.43 10.47 -0.97
C GLY A 21 2.09 10.10 -2.28
N GLY A 22 3.22 10.74 -2.59
CA GLY A 22 4.01 10.48 -3.81
C GLY A 22 3.53 11.25 -5.06
N LEU A 23 2.50 12.10 -4.97
CA LEU A 23 2.07 12.94 -6.10
C LEU A 23 2.67 14.33 -5.99
N HIS A 24 3.35 14.77 -7.07
CA HIS A 24 4.07 16.06 -7.13
C HIS A 24 5.15 16.24 -6.05
N GLU A 25 5.65 15.15 -5.51
CA GLU A 25 6.69 15.12 -4.48
C GLU A 25 7.55 13.86 -4.64
N ILE A 26 8.73 13.87 -4.04
CA ILE A 26 9.58 12.68 -3.93
C ILE A 26 9.40 12.10 -2.53
N GLY A 27 9.10 10.81 -2.48
CA GLY A 27 8.87 10.09 -1.21
C GLY A 27 7.41 9.93 -0.84
N LYS A 28 7.16 9.30 0.28
CA LYS A 28 5.84 8.97 0.83
C LYS A 28 4.94 8.17 -0.12
N ASN A 29 5.52 7.40 -1.04
CA ASN A 29 4.76 6.62 -2.01
C ASN A 29 3.81 5.68 -1.28
N THR A 30 2.52 5.99 -1.35
CA THR A 30 1.46 5.25 -0.66
C THR A 30 0.18 5.37 -1.47
N CYS A 31 -0.33 4.26 -1.97
CA CYS A 31 -1.54 4.22 -2.76
C CYS A 31 -2.53 3.21 -2.17
N VAL A 32 -3.81 3.56 -2.15
CA VAL A 32 -4.89 2.69 -1.71
C VAL A 32 -5.79 2.36 -2.90
N PHE A 33 -6.06 1.09 -3.09
CA PHE A 33 -7.07 0.57 -4.01
C PHE A 33 -8.29 0.16 -3.20
N GLU A 34 -9.44 0.68 -3.57
CA GLU A 34 -10.70 0.42 -2.89
C GLU A 34 -11.73 -0.12 -3.86
N TYR A 35 -12.33 -1.26 -3.51
CA TYR A 35 -13.47 -1.83 -4.22
C TYR A 35 -14.41 -2.52 -3.23
N GLY A 36 -15.68 -2.13 -3.21
CA GLY A 36 -16.63 -2.60 -2.21
C GLY A 36 -16.12 -2.36 -0.79
N ASP A 37 -16.07 -3.41 0.02
CA ASP A 37 -15.55 -3.35 1.40
C ASP A 37 -14.05 -3.67 1.53
N ASP A 38 -13.34 -3.85 0.43
CA ASP A 38 -11.93 -4.19 0.46
C ASP A 38 -11.05 -2.98 0.18
N LEU A 39 -10.07 -2.77 1.04
CA LEU A 39 -8.95 -1.85 0.86
C LEU A 39 -7.66 -2.66 0.72
N MET A 40 -6.92 -2.40 -0.34
CA MET A 40 -5.57 -2.92 -0.55
C MET A 40 -4.60 -1.75 -0.65
N LEU A 41 -3.51 -1.79 0.10
CA LEU A 41 -2.45 -0.81 0.02
C LEU A 41 -1.37 -1.27 -0.97
N VAL A 42 -0.79 -0.32 -1.69
CA VAL A 42 0.44 -0.53 -2.47
C VAL A 42 1.46 0.48 -1.97
N ASP A 43 2.54 -0.06 -1.41
CA ASP A 43 3.60 0.67 -0.74
C ASP A 43 3.12 1.53 0.46
N ALA A 44 4.03 1.92 1.32
CA ALA A 44 3.82 2.90 2.39
C ALA A 44 5.17 3.50 2.77
N GLY A 45 5.56 4.48 2.00
CA GLY A 45 6.86 5.12 2.09
C GLY A 45 6.93 6.26 3.11
N LEU A 46 8.13 6.71 3.34
CA LEU A 46 8.43 7.95 4.03
C LEU A 46 9.11 8.95 3.10
N ALA A 47 9.19 10.20 3.53
CA ALA A 47 10.11 11.18 2.98
C ALA A 47 11.05 11.68 4.07
N PHE A 48 12.23 12.13 3.67
CA PHE A 48 13.14 12.82 4.57
C PHE A 48 12.74 14.29 4.72
N PRO A 49 12.93 14.88 5.91
CA PRO A 49 12.59 16.28 6.12
C PRO A 49 13.42 17.19 5.22
N SER A 50 12.81 18.28 4.74
CA SER A 50 13.51 19.35 4.04
C SER A 50 14.29 20.26 4.99
N ASP A 51 15.19 21.07 4.43
CA ASP A 51 15.90 22.10 5.19
C ASP A 51 14.91 23.01 5.92
N GLY A 52 15.14 23.22 7.21
CA GLY A 52 14.26 24.02 8.07
C GLY A 52 13.25 23.23 8.91
N MET A 53 13.08 21.92 8.68
CA MET A 53 12.28 21.04 9.55
C MET A 53 13.11 20.53 10.75
N HIS A 54 13.55 21.44 11.62
CA HIS A 54 14.41 21.10 12.76
C HIS A 54 13.70 20.15 13.73
N GLY A 55 14.36 19.04 14.09
CA GLY A 55 13.83 18.04 15.04
C GLY A 55 12.85 17.03 14.40
N VAL A 56 12.59 17.12 13.12
CA VAL A 56 11.80 16.13 12.36
C VAL A 56 12.77 15.08 11.78
N ASN A 57 12.52 13.81 12.03
CA ASN A 57 13.35 12.72 11.52
C ASN A 57 12.78 12.11 10.22
N VAL A 58 11.45 12.02 10.12
CA VAL A 58 10.75 11.45 8.97
C VAL A 58 9.44 12.20 8.72
N VAL A 59 9.00 12.21 7.48
CA VAL A 59 7.70 12.74 7.07
C VAL A 59 6.88 11.60 6.49
N LEU A 60 5.66 11.43 6.98
CA LEU A 60 4.74 10.38 6.56
C LEU A 60 3.50 10.99 5.90
N PRO A 61 2.82 10.26 5.01
CA PRO A 61 1.53 10.72 4.49
C PRO A 61 0.47 10.73 5.60
N ASP A 62 -0.58 11.52 5.42
CA ASP A 62 -1.75 11.44 6.28
C ASP A 62 -2.49 10.11 6.03
N THR A 63 -2.60 9.32 7.08
CA THR A 63 -3.26 8.01 7.06
C THR A 63 -4.58 7.98 7.83
N SER A 64 -5.19 9.13 8.08
CA SER A 64 -6.48 9.24 8.79
C SER A 64 -7.54 8.37 8.10
N PHE A 65 -7.61 8.41 6.77
CA PHE A 65 -8.49 7.54 5.98
C PHE A 65 -8.30 6.04 6.30
N LEU A 66 -7.06 5.57 6.41
CA LEU A 66 -6.76 4.17 6.72
C LEU A 66 -7.16 3.81 8.15
N ARG A 67 -6.90 4.69 9.12
CA ARG A 67 -7.29 4.48 10.51
C ARG A 67 -8.79 4.39 10.69
N GLU A 68 -9.56 5.24 10.02
CA GLU A 68 -11.01 5.24 10.04
C GLU A 68 -11.60 3.98 9.38
N ASN A 69 -10.91 3.44 8.37
CA ASN A 69 -11.34 2.29 7.57
C ASN A 69 -10.55 1.01 7.86
N GLN A 70 -9.85 0.90 8.99
CA GLN A 70 -8.91 -0.19 9.25
C GLN A 70 -9.53 -1.59 9.16
N LYS A 71 -10.82 -1.75 9.46
CA LYS A 71 -11.54 -3.04 9.35
C LYS A 71 -11.70 -3.53 7.91
N ARG A 72 -11.54 -2.64 6.95
CA ARG A 72 -11.64 -2.92 5.51
C ARG A 72 -10.28 -3.22 4.87
N ILE A 73 -9.16 -3.00 5.58
CA ILE A 73 -7.82 -3.29 5.08
C ILE A 73 -7.65 -4.81 5.00
N ARG A 74 -7.39 -5.32 3.78
CA ARG A 74 -7.21 -6.75 3.50
C ARG A 74 -5.75 -7.16 3.39
N GLY A 75 -4.87 -6.23 3.06
CA GLY A 75 -3.45 -6.48 2.94
C GLY A 75 -2.72 -5.33 2.25
N MET A 76 -1.41 -5.52 2.13
CA MET A 76 -0.51 -4.58 1.45
C MET A 76 0.36 -5.32 0.46
N ILE A 77 0.65 -4.67 -0.65
CA ILE A 77 1.66 -5.08 -1.63
C ILE A 77 2.84 -4.12 -1.52
N VAL A 78 4.04 -4.66 -1.48
CA VAL A 78 5.29 -3.91 -1.57
C VAL A 78 5.91 -4.15 -2.93
N THR A 79 6.23 -3.08 -3.66
CA THR A 79 6.84 -3.17 -4.98
C THR A 79 8.34 -3.42 -4.92
N HIS A 80 9.05 -2.76 -4.01
CA HIS A 80 10.50 -2.89 -3.79
C HIS A 80 10.92 -2.26 -2.45
N GLY A 81 12.21 -2.31 -2.13
CA GLY A 81 12.72 -2.02 -0.78
C GLY A 81 13.25 -0.62 -0.52
N HIS A 82 13.01 0.39 -1.37
CA HIS A 82 13.44 1.76 -1.07
C HIS A 82 12.63 2.37 0.08
N GLU A 83 13.25 3.31 0.81
CA GLU A 83 12.66 3.95 1.99
C GLU A 83 11.38 4.71 1.69
N ASP A 84 11.32 5.33 0.55
CA ASP A 84 10.15 6.06 0.07
C ASP A 84 8.99 5.15 -0.38
N HIS A 85 9.18 3.81 -0.28
CA HIS A 85 8.17 2.76 -0.52
C HIS A 85 7.88 1.90 0.71
N ILE A 86 8.87 1.61 1.57
CA ILE A 86 8.67 0.75 2.75
C ILE A 86 8.89 1.46 4.08
N GLY A 87 9.53 2.63 4.09
CA GLY A 87 10.00 3.25 5.33
C GLY A 87 8.90 3.69 6.29
N GLY A 88 7.69 3.91 5.81
CA GLY A 88 6.53 4.26 6.63
C GLY A 88 5.82 3.07 7.28
N ILE A 89 6.04 1.83 6.80
CA ILE A 89 5.24 0.66 7.18
C ILE A 89 5.30 0.41 8.69
N SER A 90 6.48 0.37 9.29
CA SER A 90 6.64 0.12 10.73
C SER A 90 5.99 1.22 11.59
N HIS A 91 5.96 2.46 11.11
CA HIS A 91 5.26 3.56 11.76
C HIS A 91 3.74 3.38 11.70
N HIS A 92 3.21 2.98 10.53
CA HIS A 92 1.78 2.77 10.34
C HIS A 92 1.24 1.60 11.16
N LEU A 93 2.00 0.51 11.29
CA LEU A 93 1.64 -0.65 12.11
C LEU A 93 1.47 -0.34 13.60
N LYS A 94 2.00 0.79 14.10
CA LYS A 94 1.71 1.29 15.45
C LYS A 94 0.28 1.82 15.60
N HIS A 95 -0.37 2.19 14.52
CA HIS A 95 -1.66 2.91 14.54
C HIS A 95 -2.82 2.08 14.00
N PHE A 96 -2.59 1.17 13.05
CA PHE A 96 -3.61 0.28 12.50
C PHE A 96 -2.99 -1.04 12.04
N ASN A 97 -3.82 -2.06 11.90
CA ASN A 97 -3.38 -3.39 11.51
C ASN A 97 -3.45 -3.55 9.99
N ILE A 98 -2.42 -4.20 9.44
CA ILE A 98 -2.38 -4.69 8.05
C ILE A 98 -2.25 -6.21 8.17
N PRO A 99 -3.25 -7.00 7.81
CA PRO A 99 -3.27 -8.45 8.10
C PRO A 99 -2.09 -9.20 7.48
N VAL A 100 -1.73 -8.84 6.24
CA VAL A 100 -0.65 -9.48 5.49
C VAL A 100 0.03 -8.46 4.59
N ILE A 101 1.35 -8.57 4.46
CA ILE A 101 2.18 -7.78 3.55
C ILE A 101 2.89 -8.75 2.60
N TYR A 102 2.61 -8.61 1.32
CA TYR A 102 3.25 -9.34 0.23
C TYR A 102 4.35 -8.49 -0.37
N GLY A 103 5.51 -9.05 -0.65
CA GLY A 103 6.59 -8.30 -1.27
C GLY A 103 7.78 -9.16 -1.66
N PRO A 104 8.75 -8.58 -2.40
CA PRO A 104 9.97 -9.28 -2.77
C PRO A 104 10.83 -9.58 -1.53
N ARG A 105 11.59 -10.64 -1.63
CA ARG A 105 12.41 -11.16 -0.51
C ARG A 105 13.31 -10.10 0.12
N LEU A 106 13.99 -9.31 -0.72
CA LEU A 106 14.90 -8.27 -0.22
C LEU A 106 14.15 -7.19 0.56
N ALA A 107 13.04 -6.67 0.02
CA ALA A 107 12.24 -5.64 0.67
C ALA A 107 11.67 -6.12 2.02
N LEU A 108 11.15 -7.35 2.07
CA LEU A 108 10.62 -7.91 3.30
C LEU A 108 11.71 -8.19 4.34
N SER A 109 12.92 -8.58 3.91
CA SER A 109 14.06 -8.73 4.82
C SER A 109 14.45 -7.39 5.48
N MET A 110 14.49 -6.31 4.69
CA MET A 110 14.75 -4.96 5.20
C MET A 110 13.62 -4.50 6.13
N LEU A 111 12.37 -4.77 5.76
CA LEU A 111 11.19 -4.42 6.56
C LEU A 111 11.19 -5.16 7.91
N THR A 112 11.61 -6.44 7.96
CA THR A 112 11.69 -7.21 9.20
C THR A 112 12.56 -6.49 10.24
N GLY A 113 13.77 -6.04 9.87
CA GLY A 113 14.63 -5.29 10.78
C GLY A 113 13.97 -4.02 11.33
N LYS A 114 13.28 -3.26 10.47
CA LYS A 114 12.54 -2.06 10.89
C LYS A 114 11.36 -2.37 11.82
N MET A 115 10.68 -3.47 11.60
CA MET A 115 9.55 -3.91 12.43
C MET A 115 10.03 -4.37 13.81
N ASP A 116 11.17 -5.07 13.87
CA ASP A 116 11.78 -5.51 15.12
C ASP A 116 12.22 -4.29 15.96
N GLU A 117 12.91 -3.33 15.35
CA GLU A 117 13.30 -2.08 16.01
C GLU A 117 12.10 -1.27 16.51
N ALA A 118 11.00 -1.29 15.77
CA ALA A 118 9.78 -0.57 16.13
C ALA A 118 8.87 -1.33 17.12
N GLY A 119 9.16 -2.62 17.39
CA GLY A 119 8.37 -3.47 18.28
C GLY A 119 6.99 -3.82 17.73
N VAL A 120 6.89 -4.02 16.39
CA VAL A 120 5.61 -4.29 15.69
C VAL A 120 5.63 -5.57 14.84
N SER A 121 6.60 -6.46 15.07
CA SER A 121 6.79 -7.67 14.26
C SER A 121 5.63 -8.67 14.35
N ASP A 122 4.84 -8.61 15.41
CA ASP A 122 3.64 -9.43 15.63
C ASP A 122 2.36 -8.84 15.01
N ARG A 123 2.44 -7.63 14.43
CA ARG A 123 1.27 -6.90 13.92
C ARG A 123 0.81 -7.30 12.53
N THR A 124 1.62 -8.07 11.79
CA THR A 124 1.34 -8.46 10.40
C THR A 124 2.05 -9.75 10.04
N THR A 125 1.58 -10.43 9.02
CA THR A 125 2.26 -11.57 8.42
C THR A 125 3.00 -11.10 7.17
N LEU A 126 4.30 -11.40 7.06
CA LEU A 126 5.09 -11.14 5.86
C LEU A 126 5.07 -12.36 4.94
N GLN A 127 4.73 -12.18 3.68
CA GLN A 127 4.69 -13.24 2.68
C GLN A 127 5.52 -12.88 1.46
N THR A 128 6.63 -13.61 1.27
CA THR A 128 7.52 -13.41 0.13
C THR A 128 6.87 -13.87 -1.17
N VAL A 129 7.06 -13.08 -2.21
CA VAL A 129 6.61 -13.36 -3.57
C VAL A 129 7.76 -13.22 -4.56
N GLY A 130 7.64 -13.93 -5.69
CA GLY A 130 8.54 -13.89 -6.82
C GLY A 130 7.88 -13.41 -8.10
N PRO A 131 8.66 -13.33 -9.20
CA PRO A 131 8.11 -12.96 -10.51
C PRO A 131 7.03 -13.96 -10.96
N ARG A 132 5.92 -13.47 -11.49
CA ARG A 132 4.75 -14.22 -11.96
C ARG A 132 3.89 -14.85 -10.87
N ASP A 133 4.25 -14.68 -9.60
CA ASP A 133 3.34 -15.06 -8.52
C ASP A 133 2.06 -14.22 -8.60
N VAL A 134 0.95 -14.86 -8.22
CA VAL A 134 -0.36 -14.22 -8.14
C VAL A 134 -0.90 -14.40 -6.73
N VAL A 135 -1.22 -13.29 -6.08
CA VAL A 135 -1.82 -13.31 -4.74
C VAL A 135 -3.22 -12.73 -4.74
N LYS A 136 -4.07 -13.22 -3.86
CA LYS A 136 -5.40 -12.64 -3.62
C LYS A 136 -5.37 -11.78 -2.37
N VAL A 137 -5.91 -10.57 -2.47
CA VAL A 137 -6.05 -9.63 -1.36
C VAL A 137 -7.52 -9.28 -1.20
N GLY A 138 -8.12 -9.71 -0.09
CA GLY A 138 -9.57 -9.63 0.10
C GLY A 138 -10.33 -10.50 -0.91
N GLN A 139 -11.53 -10.07 -1.25
CA GLN A 139 -12.41 -10.78 -2.20
C GLN A 139 -12.25 -10.27 -3.64
N HIS A 140 -11.76 -9.04 -3.81
CA HIS A 140 -11.90 -8.31 -5.07
C HIS A 140 -10.59 -8.05 -5.79
N PHE A 141 -9.43 -8.26 -5.15
CA PHE A 141 -8.13 -8.00 -5.76
C PHE A 141 -7.36 -9.30 -6.01
N SER A 142 -6.82 -9.42 -7.23
CA SER A 142 -5.83 -10.43 -7.61
C SER A 142 -4.64 -9.71 -8.21
N VAL A 143 -3.44 -9.93 -7.66
CA VAL A 143 -2.24 -9.17 -8.01
C VAL A 143 -1.17 -10.10 -8.54
N GLU A 144 -0.75 -9.90 -9.80
CA GLU A 144 0.40 -10.58 -10.41
C GLU A 144 1.64 -9.67 -10.31
N PHE A 145 2.76 -10.26 -9.93
CA PHE A 145 4.07 -9.58 -9.80
C PHE A 145 4.86 -9.70 -11.09
N ILE A 146 5.12 -8.58 -11.74
CA ILE A 146 5.84 -8.50 -13.02
C ILE A 146 7.21 -7.90 -12.75
N ARG A 147 8.28 -8.66 -13.01
CA ARG A 147 9.65 -8.14 -12.83
C ARG A 147 9.86 -6.91 -13.72
N ASN A 148 10.42 -5.86 -13.13
CA ASN A 148 10.85 -4.67 -13.86
C ASN A 148 12.33 -4.37 -13.60
N THR A 149 12.87 -3.34 -14.25
CA THR A 149 14.24 -2.85 -14.07
C THR A 149 14.22 -1.61 -13.19
N HIS A 150 14.95 -1.64 -12.09
CA HIS A 150 15.10 -0.50 -11.20
C HIS A 150 16.49 -0.53 -10.53
N SER A 151 16.83 0.50 -9.74
CA SER A 151 18.09 0.56 -8.99
C SER A 151 18.13 -0.38 -7.78
N MET A 152 16.96 -0.87 -7.34
CA MET A 152 16.82 -1.86 -6.29
C MET A 152 16.60 -3.26 -6.92
N ALA A 153 17.28 -4.27 -6.38
CA ALA A 153 17.04 -5.65 -6.78
C ALA A 153 15.63 -6.11 -6.38
N ASP A 154 15.08 -7.05 -7.15
CA ASP A 154 13.74 -7.61 -6.93
C ASP A 154 12.62 -6.55 -6.93
N SER A 155 12.67 -5.60 -7.86
CA SER A 155 11.61 -4.63 -8.08
C SER A 155 10.51 -5.21 -8.98
N PHE A 156 9.24 -4.85 -8.67
CA PHE A 156 8.06 -5.31 -9.40
C PHE A 156 7.15 -4.18 -9.84
N SER A 157 6.63 -4.34 -11.04
CA SER A 157 5.35 -3.76 -11.46
C SER A 157 4.23 -4.75 -11.14
N LEU A 158 2.99 -4.27 -11.00
CA LEU A 158 1.86 -5.06 -10.57
C LEU A 158 0.76 -5.04 -11.63
N ALA A 159 0.20 -6.20 -11.97
CA ALA A 159 -1.07 -6.28 -12.67
C ALA A 159 -2.16 -6.57 -11.63
N ILE A 160 -2.97 -5.56 -11.32
CA ILE A 160 -4.02 -5.60 -10.29
C ILE A 160 -5.34 -5.85 -10.99
N THR A 161 -5.84 -7.07 -10.92
CA THR A 161 -7.13 -7.48 -11.49
C THR A 161 -8.25 -7.28 -10.47
N THR A 162 -9.32 -6.67 -10.92
CA THR A 162 -10.53 -6.35 -10.13
C THR A 162 -11.78 -6.74 -10.91
N PRO A 163 -12.99 -6.75 -10.34
CA PRO A 163 -14.21 -7.04 -11.06
C PRO A 163 -14.51 -6.10 -12.24
N VAL A 164 -13.95 -4.90 -12.25
CA VAL A 164 -14.18 -3.88 -13.30
C VAL A 164 -13.01 -3.76 -14.29
N GLY A 165 -11.98 -4.58 -14.17
CA GLY A 165 -10.85 -4.61 -15.09
C GLY A 165 -9.49 -4.72 -14.40
N THR A 166 -8.42 -4.66 -15.19
CA THR A 166 -7.05 -4.78 -14.73
C THR A 166 -6.33 -3.44 -14.83
N ILE A 167 -5.65 -3.05 -13.76
CA ILE A 167 -4.77 -1.88 -13.71
C ILE A 167 -3.33 -2.37 -13.71
N ILE A 168 -2.47 -1.69 -14.44
CA ILE A 168 -1.02 -1.83 -14.33
C ILE A 168 -0.49 -0.71 -13.43
N PHE A 169 0.07 -1.12 -12.29
CA PHE A 169 0.80 -0.23 -11.39
C PHE A 169 2.29 -0.48 -11.60
N THR A 170 2.97 0.48 -12.18
CA THR A 170 4.36 0.26 -12.64
C THR A 170 5.36 0.16 -11.50
N GLY A 171 5.06 0.74 -10.33
CA GLY A 171 6.08 1.04 -9.35
C GLY A 171 7.18 1.91 -9.99
N ASP A 172 8.35 1.90 -9.41
CA ASP A 172 9.53 2.55 -9.95
C ASP A 172 10.22 1.67 -10.98
N PHE A 173 10.51 2.23 -12.14
CA PHE A 173 11.22 1.50 -13.19
C PHE A 173 12.16 2.44 -13.96
N LYS A 174 13.13 1.85 -14.63
CA LYS A 174 14.03 2.53 -15.57
C LYS A 174 14.21 1.71 -16.83
N PHE A 175 14.56 2.36 -17.91
CA PHE A 175 14.95 1.74 -19.17
C PHE A 175 16.43 1.32 -19.17
#